data_f462ad87aac5eaad14ecabdd926f1a9f
#
_entry.id   f462ad87aac5eaad14ecabdd926f1a9f
#
_cell.length_a   1.000
_cell.length_b   1.000
_cell.length_c   1.000
_cell.angle_alpha   90.00
_cell.angle_beta   90.00
_cell.angle_gamma   90.00
#
_symmetry.space_group_name_H-M   'P 1'
#
loop_
_entity.id
_entity.type
_entity.pdbx_description
1 polymer ?
#
loop_
_entity_poly.entity_id
_entity_poly.type
_entity_poly.pdbx_seq_one_letter_code
_entity_poly.pdbx_strand_id
1 'polypeptide(L)'
;MKLRNGSYKDFTPDHYALGYQLIAYGNEKYGADFWSKITNDAVRFKGVFYPFNRAIERYSGKTYRQFSNDAMQYFKAKTLPAKSLAVTAFNYLTKEEKNNVIDYRFAGYISDDSIVVTKNSYKEVPAFYIISNGKETKLRVRDIGIDDYYSYRNGKIVYAAYQSDPRWANRDYSVIKLLDI
;
A
#
# COMPACT_ATOMS: atom_id res chain seq x y z
N MET A 1 -15.53 -0.23 7.86
CA MET A 1 -15.22 1.15 7.46
C MET A 1 -13.74 1.38 7.17
N LYS A 2 -12.78 0.88 7.99
CA LYS A 2 -11.32 1.01 7.76
C LYS A 2 -10.85 0.46 6.40
N LEU A 3 -11.35 -0.70 5.97
CA LEU A 3 -10.98 -1.32 4.68
C LEU A 3 -11.38 -0.49 3.45
N ARG A 4 -12.41 0.34 3.57
CA ARG A 4 -12.89 1.19 2.48
C ARG A 4 -12.15 2.52 2.41
N ASN A 5 -11.88 3.12 3.56
CA ASN A 5 -11.41 4.50 3.65
C ASN A 5 -9.94 4.60 4.10
N GLY A 6 -9.28 3.44 4.29
CA GLY A 6 -7.95 3.40 4.88
C GLY A 6 -7.95 3.64 6.40
N SER A 7 -6.78 3.66 6.97
CA SER A 7 -6.55 3.97 8.38
C SER A 7 -5.18 4.64 8.54
N TYR A 8 -5.14 5.73 9.31
CA TYR A 8 -3.87 6.37 9.68
C TYR A 8 -3.12 5.63 10.80
N LYS A 9 -3.81 4.72 11.49
CA LYS A 9 -3.29 3.99 12.65
C LYS A 9 -2.90 2.56 12.32
N ASP A 10 -3.59 1.95 11.37
CA ASP A 10 -3.44 0.55 11.06
C ASP A 10 -3.16 0.39 9.57
N PHE A 11 -2.25 -0.49 9.23
CA PHE A 11 -2.08 -0.91 7.84
C PHE A 11 -3.39 -1.54 7.32
N THR A 12 -3.87 -1.03 6.21
CA THR A 12 -5.01 -1.60 5.49
C THR A 12 -4.58 -1.94 4.08
N PRO A 13 -4.87 -3.17 3.61
CA PRO A 13 -4.56 -3.54 2.23
C PRO A 13 -5.23 -2.60 1.24
N ASP A 14 -4.64 -2.48 0.06
CA ASP A 14 -5.21 -1.75 -1.06
C ASP A 14 -6.59 -2.31 -1.43
N HIS A 15 -7.54 -1.43 -1.68
CA HIS A 15 -8.90 -1.79 -2.07
C HIS A 15 -8.97 -2.57 -3.38
N TYR A 16 -8.00 -2.41 -4.30
CA TYR A 16 -7.90 -3.23 -5.51
C TYR A 16 -7.55 -4.68 -5.18
N ALA A 17 -6.55 -4.89 -4.31
CA ALA A 17 -6.17 -6.24 -3.86
C ALA A 17 -7.32 -6.93 -3.13
N LEU A 18 -8.03 -6.22 -2.25
CA LEU A 18 -9.21 -6.73 -1.55
C LEU A 18 -10.36 -7.03 -2.52
N GLY A 19 -10.62 -6.13 -3.46
CA GLY A 19 -11.64 -6.31 -4.49
C GLY A 19 -11.35 -7.55 -5.33
N TYR A 20 -10.11 -7.74 -5.77
CA TYR A 20 -9.69 -8.93 -6.49
C TYR A 20 -9.95 -10.21 -5.69
N GLN A 21 -9.59 -10.25 -4.41
CA GLN A 21 -9.82 -11.43 -3.57
C GLN A 21 -11.32 -11.76 -3.45
N LEU A 22 -12.17 -10.76 -3.25
CA LEU A 22 -13.62 -10.97 -3.18
C LEU A 22 -14.18 -11.50 -4.51
N ILE A 23 -13.75 -10.93 -5.63
CA ILE A 23 -14.20 -11.35 -6.97
C ILE A 23 -13.72 -12.77 -7.28
N ALA A 24 -12.45 -13.07 -7.04
CA ALA A 24 -11.89 -14.39 -7.28
C ALA A 24 -12.57 -15.45 -6.41
N TYR A 25 -12.75 -15.18 -5.11
CA TYR A 25 -13.50 -16.07 -4.21
C TYR A 25 -14.91 -16.34 -4.70
N GLY A 26 -15.64 -15.29 -5.11
CA GLY A 26 -17.00 -15.41 -5.63
C GLY A 26 -17.07 -16.32 -6.85
N ASN A 27 -16.17 -16.12 -7.82
CA ASN A 27 -16.10 -16.95 -9.03
C ASN A 27 -15.73 -18.41 -8.72
N GLU A 28 -14.73 -18.64 -7.87
CA GLU A 28 -14.30 -20.01 -7.54
C GLU A 28 -15.35 -20.78 -6.71
N LYS A 29 -16.06 -20.09 -5.82
CA LYS A 29 -17.01 -20.75 -4.89
C LYS A 29 -18.40 -20.88 -5.44
N TYR A 30 -18.87 -19.89 -6.21
CA TYR A 30 -20.26 -19.80 -6.68
C TYR A 30 -20.42 -19.83 -8.20
N GLY A 31 -19.32 -19.90 -8.93
CA GLY A 31 -19.27 -20.00 -10.39
C GLY A 31 -19.07 -18.66 -11.11
N ALA A 32 -18.69 -18.73 -12.37
CA ALA A 32 -18.30 -17.57 -13.18
C ALA A 32 -19.39 -16.50 -13.33
N ASP A 33 -20.66 -16.91 -13.25
CA ASP A 33 -21.81 -16.00 -13.39
C ASP A 33 -22.17 -15.24 -12.11
N PHE A 34 -21.53 -15.57 -11.01
CA PHE A 34 -21.90 -15.05 -9.69
C PHE A 34 -21.95 -13.52 -9.66
N TRP A 35 -20.89 -12.87 -10.09
CA TRP A 35 -20.82 -11.40 -10.07
C TRP A 35 -21.70 -10.75 -11.12
N SER A 36 -21.90 -11.38 -12.28
CA SER A 36 -22.85 -10.91 -13.29
C SER A 36 -24.27 -10.88 -12.73
N LYS A 37 -24.70 -11.94 -12.04
CA LYS A 37 -26.01 -12.02 -11.38
C LYS A 37 -26.16 -10.94 -10.29
N ILE A 38 -25.14 -10.76 -9.46
CA ILE A 38 -25.14 -9.73 -8.41
C ILE A 38 -25.24 -8.33 -9.01
N THR A 39 -24.44 -8.03 -10.03
CA THR A 39 -24.44 -6.71 -10.67
C THR A 39 -25.79 -6.41 -11.31
N ASN A 40 -26.34 -7.36 -12.06
CA ASN A 40 -27.65 -7.20 -12.69
C ASN A 40 -28.79 -7.01 -11.67
N ASP A 41 -28.75 -7.74 -10.57
CA ASP A 41 -29.72 -7.58 -9.48
C ASP A 41 -29.57 -6.24 -8.77
N ALA A 42 -28.33 -5.82 -8.50
CA ALA A 42 -28.04 -4.54 -7.85
C ALA A 42 -28.47 -3.34 -8.71
N VAL A 43 -28.28 -3.40 -10.04
CA VAL A 43 -28.70 -2.33 -10.95
C VAL A 43 -30.23 -2.24 -11.04
N ARG A 44 -30.94 -3.36 -10.95
CA ARG A 44 -32.42 -3.42 -10.96
C ARG A 44 -33.06 -3.12 -9.62
N PHE A 45 -32.26 -2.90 -8.60
CA PHE A 45 -32.72 -2.71 -7.23
C PHE A 45 -33.55 -1.41 -7.08
N LYS A 46 -34.78 -1.54 -6.62
CA LYS A 46 -35.71 -0.41 -6.41
C LYS A 46 -35.74 0.11 -4.97
N GLY A 47 -34.91 -0.43 -4.09
CA GLY A 47 -34.81 0.02 -2.70
C GLY A 47 -33.87 1.21 -2.49
N VAL A 48 -33.75 1.69 -1.27
CA VAL A 48 -33.02 2.92 -0.95
C VAL A 48 -31.54 2.64 -0.60
N PHE A 49 -31.22 1.48 0.01
CA PHE A 49 -29.88 1.21 0.54
C PHE A 49 -29.37 -0.21 0.25
N TYR A 50 -28.06 -0.32 0.08
CA TYR A 50 -27.29 -1.56 0.03
C TYR A 50 -27.67 -2.59 -1.05
N PRO A 51 -27.79 -2.20 -2.33
CA PRO A 51 -28.18 -3.13 -3.40
C PRO A 51 -27.23 -4.32 -3.52
N PHE A 52 -25.91 -4.09 -3.47
CA PHE A 52 -24.91 -5.15 -3.57
C PHE A 52 -24.95 -6.12 -2.38
N ASN A 53 -25.10 -5.62 -1.15
CA ASN A 53 -25.16 -6.49 0.02
C ASN A 53 -26.33 -7.46 -0.06
N ARG A 54 -27.51 -6.99 -0.48
CA ARG A 54 -28.71 -7.82 -0.64
C ARG A 54 -28.55 -8.82 -1.78
N ALA A 55 -27.93 -8.42 -2.88
CA ALA A 55 -27.64 -9.32 -3.99
C ALA A 55 -26.65 -10.41 -3.60
N ILE A 56 -25.57 -10.06 -2.87
CA ILE A 56 -24.61 -11.05 -2.35
C ILE A 56 -25.33 -12.05 -1.44
N GLU A 57 -26.16 -11.59 -0.52
CA GLU A 57 -26.92 -12.46 0.40
C GLU A 57 -27.86 -13.39 -0.36
N ARG A 58 -28.57 -12.88 -1.39
CA ARG A 58 -29.47 -13.68 -2.22
C ARG A 58 -28.75 -14.81 -2.96
N TYR A 59 -27.59 -14.54 -3.55
CA TYR A 59 -26.88 -15.50 -4.39
C TYR A 59 -25.85 -16.35 -3.66
N SER A 60 -25.36 -15.92 -2.49
CA SER A 60 -24.41 -16.68 -1.68
C SER A 60 -25.02 -17.35 -0.45
N GLY A 61 -26.22 -16.92 -0.03
CA GLY A 61 -26.83 -17.32 1.25
C GLY A 61 -26.12 -16.71 2.47
N LYS A 62 -25.23 -15.73 2.29
CA LYS A 62 -24.40 -15.14 3.35
C LYS A 62 -24.49 -13.63 3.34
N THR A 63 -24.50 -13.02 4.51
CA THR A 63 -24.34 -11.57 4.61
C THR A 63 -22.99 -11.14 4.00
N TYR A 64 -22.86 -9.91 3.51
CA TYR A 64 -21.60 -9.38 2.99
C TYR A 64 -20.43 -9.55 3.96
N ARG A 65 -20.67 -9.39 5.27
CA ARG A 65 -19.63 -9.58 6.29
C ARG A 65 -19.16 -11.02 6.37
N GLN A 66 -20.07 -11.98 6.35
CA GLN A 66 -19.73 -13.41 6.32
C GLN A 66 -18.98 -13.77 5.03
N PHE A 67 -19.50 -13.34 3.88
CA PHE A 67 -18.86 -13.55 2.59
C PHE A 67 -17.43 -13.00 2.53
N SER A 68 -17.23 -11.77 3.02
CA SER A 68 -15.88 -11.15 3.06
C SER A 68 -14.93 -11.90 4.00
N ASN A 69 -15.40 -12.30 5.16
CA ASN A 69 -14.59 -13.09 6.11
C ASN A 69 -14.20 -14.45 5.51
N ASP A 70 -15.12 -15.12 4.85
CA ASP A 70 -14.87 -16.41 4.20
C ASP A 70 -13.85 -16.26 3.06
N ALA A 71 -13.95 -15.20 2.26
CA ALA A 71 -12.98 -14.89 1.22
C ALA A 71 -11.58 -14.69 1.82
N MET A 72 -11.45 -13.93 2.90
CA MET A 72 -10.17 -13.72 3.58
C MET A 72 -9.59 -15.03 4.13
N GLN A 73 -10.41 -15.86 4.77
CA GLN A 73 -9.97 -17.17 5.29
C GLN A 73 -9.54 -18.10 4.15
N TYR A 74 -10.27 -18.10 3.05
CA TYR A 74 -9.95 -18.91 1.87
C TYR A 74 -8.57 -18.56 1.30
N PHE A 75 -8.28 -17.29 1.09
CA PHE A 75 -6.97 -16.87 0.60
C PHE A 75 -5.87 -17.04 1.63
N LYS A 76 -6.16 -16.79 2.91
CA LYS A 76 -5.21 -17.07 3.98
C LYS A 76 -4.79 -18.55 3.99
N ALA A 77 -5.73 -19.46 3.82
CA ALA A 77 -5.41 -20.89 3.76
C ALA A 77 -4.57 -21.27 2.53
N LYS A 78 -4.83 -20.62 1.38
CA LYS A 78 -4.04 -20.82 0.15
C LYS A 78 -2.63 -20.21 0.20
N THR A 79 -2.46 -19.12 0.94
CA THR A 79 -1.20 -18.34 0.99
C THR A 79 -0.32 -18.69 2.18
N LEU A 80 -0.77 -19.59 3.06
CA LEU A 80 0.11 -20.08 4.14
C LEU A 80 1.35 -20.70 3.51
N PRO A 81 2.55 -20.20 3.84
CA PRO A 81 3.78 -20.74 3.29
C PRO A 81 3.87 -22.22 3.67
N ALA A 82 4.24 -23.05 2.70
CA ALA A 82 4.59 -24.41 3.01
C ALA A 82 5.71 -24.37 4.06
N LYS A 83 5.51 -24.99 5.22
CA LYS A 83 6.47 -25.00 6.35
C LYS A 83 7.86 -25.55 5.98
N SER A 84 8.02 -26.05 4.75
CA SER A 84 9.24 -26.63 4.20
C SER A 84 10.13 -25.64 3.42
N LEU A 85 9.72 -24.39 3.20
CA LEU A 85 10.57 -23.44 2.52
C LEU A 85 11.65 -22.95 3.49
N ALA A 86 12.91 -23.23 3.17
CA ALA A 86 14.05 -22.62 3.86
C ALA A 86 14.02 -21.12 3.57
N VAL A 87 13.75 -20.33 4.60
CA VAL A 87 13.77 -18.87 4.52
C VAL A 87 15.16 -18.40 4.92
N THR A 88 15.77 -17.54 4.10
CA THR A 88 17.01 -16.86 4.46
C THR A 88 16.83 -16.09 5.76
N ALA A 89 17.78 -16.21 6.69
CA ALA A 89 17.76 -15.42 7.92
C ALA A 89 17.78 -13.92 7.59
N PHE A 90 16.94 -13.18 8.24
CA PHE A 90 16.84 -11.72 8.06
C PHE A 90 16.68 -11.00 9.41
N ASN A 91 17.09 -9.75 9.44
CA ASN A 91 16.94 -8.88 10.59
C ASN A 91 16.08 -7.68 10.24
N TYR A 92 15.15 -7.32 11.12
CA TYR A 92 14.41 -6.07 10.99
C TYR A 92 15.28 -4.89 11.39
N LEU A 93 15.48 -3.95 10.49
CA LEU A 93 16.25 -2.73 10.73
C LEU A 93 15.38 -1.62 11.33
N THR A 94 14.08 -1.71 11.16
CA THR A 94 13.11 -0.71 11.62
C THR A 94 12.17 -1.31 12.65
N LYS A 95 11.65 -0.46 13.55
CA LYS A 95 10.69 -0.87 14.57
C LYS A 95 9.28 -0.46 14.15
N GLU A 96 8.32 -1.35 14.38
CA GLU A 96 6.91 -1.01 14.22
C GLU A 96 6.49 0.00 15.29
N GLU A 97 5.87 1.09 14.88
CA GLU A 97 5.24 2.05 15.79
C GLU A 97 3.76 1.70 15.97
N LYS A 98 3.35 1.64 17.23
CA LYS A 98 1.92 1.46 17.55
C LYS A 98 1.13 2.72 17.13
N ASN A 99 0.02 2.50 16.42
CA ASN A 99 -0.88 3.57 15.95
C ASN A 99 -0.24 4.57 14.95
N ASN A 100 0.77 4.16 14.23
CA ASN A 100 1.38 4.94 13.16
C ASN A 100 1.79 4.02 12.02
N VAL A 101 1.32 4.29 10.82
CA VAL A 101 1.76 3.57 9.61
C VAL A 101 2.97 4.30 9.07
N ILE A 102 4.10 3.61 9.00
CA ILE A 102 5.35 4.11 8.44
C ILE A 102 5.72 3.23 7.26
N ASP A 103 6.10 3.87 6.18
CA ASP A 103 6.51 3.23 4.95
C ASP A 103 7.96 3.61 4.64
N TYR A 104 8.83 2.61 4.50
CA TYR A 104 10.22 2.77 4.11
C TYR A 104 10.40 2.22 2.71
N ARG A 105 10.89 3.04 1.80
CA ARG A 105 11.02 2.68 0.38
C ARG A 105 12.42 2.93 -0.15
N PHE A 106 12.75 2.17 -1.20
CA PHE A 106 13.95 2.36 -2.03
C PHE A 106 15.25 2.31 -1.23
N ALA A 107 15.40 1.29 -0.38
CA ALA A 107 16.60 1.11 0.42
C ALA A 107 17.86 0.97 -0.44
N GLY A 108 18.88 1.80 -0.16
CA GLY A 108 20.20 1.74 -0.77
C GLY A 108 21.27 1.54 0.30
N TYR A 109 22.22 0.62 0.08
CA TYR A 109 23.33 0.43 1.01
C TYR A 109 24.34 1.58 0.92
N ILE A 110 24.67 2.14 2.09
CA ILE A 110 25.80 3.10 2.26
C ILE A 110 27.03 2.32 2.68
N SER A 111 26.86 1.40 3.65
CA SER A 111 27.87 0.47 4.16
C SER A 111 27.17 -0.80 4.65
N ASP A 112 27.92 -1.75 5.20
CA ASP A 112 27.38 -2.99 5.76
C ASP A 112 26.36 -2.75 6.88
N ASP A 113 26.53 -1.66 7.66
CA ASP A 113 25.72 -1.32 8.82
C ASP A 113 24.77 -0.12 8.59
N SER A 114 24.75 0.44 7.39
CA SER A 114 23.95 1.64 7.13
C SER A 114 23.27 1.63 5.76
N ILE A 115 22.03 2.05 5.76
CA ILE A 115 21.21 2.20 4.55
C ILE A 115 20.61 3.60 4.46
N VAL A 116 20.41 4.07 3.25
CA VAL A 116 19.57 5.23 2.97
C VAL A 116 18.19 4.78 2.50
N VAL A 117 17.15 5.44 2.97
CA VAL A 117 15.75 5.14 2.64
C VAL A 117 14.94 6.42 2.48
N THR A 118 13.85 6.35 1.73
CA THR A 118 12.77 7.33 1.88
C THR A 118 11.80 6.84 2.93
N LYS A 119 11.55 7.65 3.96
CA LYS A 119 10.53 7.39 4.99
C LYS A 119 9.32 8.26 4.75
N ASN A 120 8.15 7.66 4.77
CA ASN A 120 6.86 8.33 4.65
C ASN A 120 5.95 7.91 5.80
N SER A 121 5.26 8.84 6.42
CA SER A 121 4.25 8.55 7.44
C SER A 121 3.18 9.64 7.45
N TYR A 122 2.07 9.37 8.13
CA TYR A 122 1.04 10.40 8.31
C TYR A 122 1.39 11.49 9.31
N LYS A 123 2.47 11.31 10.06
CA LYS A 123 2.96 12.30 11.04
C LYS A 123 4.02 13.25 10.46
N GLU A 124 4.66 12.85 9.37
CA GLU A 124 5.78 13.58 8.77
C GLU A 124 5.68 13.57 7.24
N VAL A 125 6.14 14.65 6.63
CA VAL A 125 6.31 14.70 5.18
C VAL A 125 7.42 13.73 4.73
N PRO A 126 7.34 13.17 3.52
CA PRO A 126 8.36 12.27 2.99
C PRO A 126 9.76 12.89 3.08
N ALA A 127 10.73 12.11 3.58
CA ALA A 127 12.10 12.58 3.76
C ALA A 127 13.11 11.44 3.53
N PHE A 128 14.32 11.79 3.19
CA PHE A 128 15.46 10.88 3.15
C PHE A 128 16.01 10.67 4.57
N TYR A 129 16.27 9.42 4.92
CA TYR A 129 16.83 9.01 6.20
C TYR A 129 18.00 8.06 5.99
N ILE A 130 18.97 8.14 6.89
CA ILE A 130 19.96 7.08 7.10
C ILE A 130 19.49 6.24 8.29
N ILE A 131 19.50 4.93 8.13
CA ILE A 131 19.29 3.97 9.19
C ILE A 131 20.62 3.26 9.42
N SER A 132 21.16 3.39 10.63
CA SER A 132 22.40 2.76 11.05
C SER A 132 22.28 2.30 12.50
N ASN A 133 22.60 1.01 12.76
CA ASN A 133 22.51 0.42 14.09
C ASN A 133 21.16 0.65 14.79
N GLY A 134 20.05 0.57 14.03
CA GLY A 134 18.70 0.79 14.54
C GLY A 134 18.35 2.24 14.91
N LYS A 135 19.23 3.19 14.57
CA LYS A 135 18.99 4.64 14.73
C LYS A 135 18.67 5.27 13.38
N GLU A 136 17.62 6.05 13.36
CA GLU A 136 17.21 6.84 12.20
C GLU A 136 17.72 8.27 12.29
N THR A 137 18.38 8.73 11.24
CA THR A 137 18.83 10.11 11.12
C THR A 137 18.24 10.73 9.87
N LYS A 138 17.42 11.78 10.05
CA LYS A 138 16.82 12.52 8.94
C LYS A 138 17.88 13.34 8.22
N LEU A 139 17.98 13.17 6.91
CA LEU A 139 18.88 13.93 6.05
C LEU A 139 18.21 15.20 5.53
N ARG A 140 17.10 15.03 4.83
CA ARG A 140 16.40 16.12 4.16
C ARG A 140 14.96 15.73 3.87
N VAL A 141 14.04 16.67 3.99
CA VAL A 141 12.68 16.55 3.45
C VAL A 141 12.79 16.42 1.93
N ARG A 142 12.07 15.46 1.38
CA ARG A 142 12.01 15.26 -0.05
C ARG A 142 11.14 16.32 -0.68
N ASP A 143 11.62 16.87 -1.80
CA ASP A 143 10.83 17.78 -2.62
C ASP A 143 9.68 17.03 -3.30
N ILE A 144 8.63 17.75 -3.70
CA ILE A 144 7.53 17.19 -4.48
C ILE A 144 8.06 16.83 -5.88
N GLY A 145 7.75 15.64 -6.35
CA GLY A 145 8.15 15.12 -7.65
C GLY A 145 7.03 14.31 -8.30
N ILE A 146 7.26 13.89 -9.55
CA ILE A 146 6.32 13.07 -10.30
C ILE A 146 6.22 11.64 -9.75
N ASP A 147 7.30 11.15 -9.16
CA ASP A 147 7.42 9.82 -8.60
C ASP A 147 8.20 9.85 -7.29
N ASP A 148 8.29 8.69 -6.63
CA ASP A 148 8.99 8.53 -5.36
C ASP A 148 10.39 7.90 -5.52
N TYR A 149 10.85 7.65 -6.73
CA TYR A 149 12.14 7.02 -6.99
C TYR A 149 13.30 7.96 -6.72
N TYR A 150 14.41 7.36 -6.30
CA TYR A 150 15.72 7.99 -6.27
C TYR A 150 16.79 6.94 -6.49
N SER A 151 18.00 7.39 -6.86
CA SER A 151 19.17 6.55 -6.92
C SER A 151 20.22 7.03 -5.93
N TYR A 152 20.90 6.06 -5.29
CA TYR A 152 22.02 6.34 -4.40
C TYR A 152 23.28 5.70 -4.93
N ARG A 153 24.37 6.47 -4.98
CA ARG A 153 25.70 5.98 -5.31
C ARG A 153 26.79 6.92 -4.77
N ASN A 154 27.84 6.37 -4.18
CA ASN A 154 29.05 7.10 -3.76
C ASN A 154 28.74 8.37 -2.95
N GLY A 155 27.91 8.26 -1.92
CA GLY A 155 27.56 9.38 -1.06
C GLY A 155 26.61 10.41 -1.67
N LYS A 156 26.00 10.10 -2.82
CA LYS A 156 25.10 11.02 -3.53
C LYS A 156 23.73 10.39 -3.76
N ILE A 157 22.68 11.16 -3.47
CA ILE A 157 21.30 10.85 -3.83
C ILE A 157 20.91 11.70 -5.03
N VAL A 158 20.34 11.06 -6.05
CA VAL A 158 19.82 11.72 -7.27
C VAL A 158 18.32 11.44 -7.37
N TYR A 159 17.50 12.47 -7.52
CA TYR A 159 16.05 12.35 -7.63
C TYR A 159 15.44 13.47 -8.47
N ALA A 160 14.25 13.20 -9.03
CA ALA A 160 13.46 14.21 -9.74
C ALA A 160 12.60 15.03 -8.76
N ALA A 161 12.46 16.31 -9.05
CA ALA A 161 11.63 17.21 -8.27
C ALA A 161 10.95 18.25 -9.16
N TYR A 162 9.83 18.80 -8.72
CA TYR A 162 9.23 19.97 -9.34
C TYR A 162 9.89 21.24 -8.84
N GLN A 163 10.03 22.19 -9.73
CA GLN A 163 10.45 23.56 -9.45
C GLN A 163 9.52 24.51 -10.19
N SER A 164 8.80 25.33 -9.43
CA SER A 164 7.88 26.30 -10.01
C SER A 164 8.64 27.46 -10.65
N ASP A 165 8.13 27.94 -11.78
CA ASP A 165 8.64 29.14 -12.43
C ASP A 165 8.36 30.37 -11.54
N PRO A 166 9.37 31.19 -11.21
CA PRO A 166 9.18 32.36 -10.34
C PRO A 166 8.28 33.45 -10.94
N ARG A 167 8.03 33.42 -12.26
CA ARG A 167 7.23 34.42 -12.98
C ARG A 167 5.83 33.94 -13.29
N TRP A 168 5.65 32.63 -13.48
CA TRP A 168 4.42 32.05 -14.01
C TRP A 168 3.93 30.94 -13.07
N ALA A 169 3.05 31.29 -12.14
CA ALA A 169 2.57 30.42 -11.08
C ALA A 169 1.97 29.06 -11.55
N ASN A 170 1.59 28.96 -12.82
CA ASN A 170 1.02 27.73 -13.41
C ASN A 170 2.03 26.95 -14.27
N ARG A 171 3.31 27.29 -14.20
CA ARG A 171 4.37 26.59 -14.93
C ARG A 171 5.33 25.96 -13.94
N ASP A 172 5.41 24.64 -13.99
CA ASP A 172 6.38 23.86 -13.23
C ASP A 172 7.37 23.16 -14.16
N TYR A 173 8.62 23.07 -13.71
CA TYR A 173 9.67 22.33 -14.38
C TYR A 173 9.99 21.07 -13.59
N SER A 174 10.26 19.97 -14.30
CA SER A 174 10.90 18.82 -13.68
C SER A 174 12.42 19.05 -13.70
N VAL A 175 13.05 18.99 -12.54
CA VAL A 175 14.49 19.18 -12.37
C VAL A 175 15.10 17.96 -11.69
N ILE A 176 16.36 17.67 -12.02
CA ILE A 176 17.13 16.64 -11.32
C ILE A 176 17.89 17.32 -10.19
N LYS A 177 17.70 16.82 -8.98
CA LYS A 177 18.42 17.27 -7.78
C LYS A 177 19.47 16.25 -7.35
N LEU A 178 20.60 16.77 -6.89
CA LEU A 178 21.71 16.01 -6.33
C LEU A 178 21.85 16.44 -4.86
N LEU A 179 21.88 15.46 -3.97
CA LEU A 179 22.12 15.64 -2.54
C LEU A 179 23.37 14.85 -2.15
N ASP A 180 24.36 15.51 -1.62
CA ASP A 180 25.54 14.90 -0.99
C ASP A 180 25.21 14.51 0.46
N ILE A 181 25.63 13.29 0.91
CA ILE A 181 25.37 12.75 2.24
C ILE A 181 26.64 12.20 2.89
#